data_c0ba6983aaf8b311eb473d7191315a7b
#
_entry.id   c0ba6983aaf8b311eb473d7191315a7b
#
_cell.length_a   1.000
_cell.length_b   1.000
_cell.length_c   1.000
_cell.angle_alpha   90.00
_cell.angle_beta   90.00
_cell.angle_gamma   90.00
#
_symmetry.space_group_name_H-M   'P 1'
#
loop_
_entity.id
_entity.type
_entity.pdbx_description
1 polymer ?
#
loop_
_entity_poly.entity_id
_entity_poly.type
_entity_poly.pdbx_seq_one_letter_code
_entity_poly.pdbx_strand_id
1 'polypeptide(L)' 'NKFVKRFSYIENKLKDQGKSWKETALEELDKYWNEAKVTFLM' A
#
# COMPACT_ATOMS: atom_id res chain seq x y z
N ASN A 1 -0.90 -5.68 -14.39
CA ASN A 1 -0.38 -4.33 -14.31
C ASN A 1 0.29 -4.09 -12.97
N LYS A 2 1.50 -3.58 -12.99
CA LYS A 2 2.30 -3.37 -11.79
C LYS A 2 1.64 -2.39 -10.81
N PHE A 3 1.06 -1.33 -11.34
CA PHE A 3 0.41 -0.33 -10.50
C PHE A 3 -0.81 -0.91 -9.77
N VAL A 4 -1.57 -1.72 -10.46
CA VAL A 4 -2.75 -2.34 -9.86
C VAL A 4 -2.34 -3.28 -8.73
N LYS A 5 -1.27 -4.04 -8.94
CA LYS A 5 -0.78 -4.96 -7.91
C LYS A 5 -0.30 -4.21 -6.67
N ARG A 6 0.46 -3.13 -6.89
CA ARG A 6 0.95 -2.32 -5.77
C ARG A 6 -0.19 -1.64 -5.03
N PHE A 7 -1.13 -1.13 -5.78
CA PHE A 7 -2.30 -0.48 -5.21
C PHE A 7 -3.10 -1.47 -4.34
N SER A 8 -3.33 -2.67 -4.87
CA SER A 8 -4.04 -3.71 -4.14
C SER A 8 -3.30 -4.10 -2.87
N TYR A 9 -1.99 -4.16 -2.92
CA TYR A 9 -1.17 -4.48 -1.77
C TYR A 9 -1.39 -3.46 -0.65
N ILE A 10 -1.35 -2.18 -1.00
CA ILE A 10 -1.55 -1.10 -0.03
C ILE A 10 -2.97 -1.15 0.52
N GLU A 11 -3.95 -1.36 -0.36
CA GLU A 11 -5.34 -1.43 0.04
C GLU A 11 -5.56 -2.56 1.04
N ASN A 12 -4.97 -3.72 0.78
CA ASN A 12 -5.07 -4.85 1.69
C ASN A 12 -4.43 -4.57 3.03
N LYS A 13 -3.30 -3.88 3.03
CA LYS A 13 -2.62 -3.49 4.26
C LYS A 13 -3.48 -2.58 5.10
N LEU A 14 -4.09 -1.58 4.49
CA LEU A 14 -4.95 -0.65 5.18
C LEU A 14 -6.19 -1.34 5.72
N LYS A 15 -6.77 -2.22 4.92
CA LYS A 15 -7.96 -2.96 5.31
C LYS A 15 -7.66 -3.86 6.51
N ASP A 16 -6.51 -4.48 6.50
CA ASP A 16 -6.08 -5.36 7.59
C ASP A 16 -5.93 -4.60 8.90
N GLN A 17 -5.54 -3.32 8.81
CA GLN A 17 -5.39 -2.45 9.96
C GLN A 17 -6.69 -1.73 10.33
N GLY A 18 -7.73 -1.91 9.54
CA GLY A 18 -9.00 -1.24 9.76
C GLY A 18 -8.96 0.24 9.43
N LYS A 19 -8.07 0.64 8.56
CA LYS A 19 -7.93 2.03 8.15
C LYS A 19 -8.43 2.24 6.73
N SER A 20 -8.84 3.47 6.44
CA SER A 20 -9.20 3.85 5.08
C SER A 20 -8.12 4.77 4.51
N TRP A 21 -8.20 5.02 3.20
CA TRP A 21 -7.25 5.92 2.56
C TRP A 21 -7.27 7.32 3.17
N LYS A 22 -8.46 7.77 3.56
CA LYS A 22 -8.63 9.10 4.14
C LYS A 22 -8.03 9.20 5.53
N GLU A 23 -8.01 8.10 6.25
CA GLU A 23 -7.47 8.06 7.61
C GLU A 23 -5.97 7.86 7.64
N THR A 24 -5.42 7.43 6.53
CA THR A 24 -3.99 7.12 6.45
C THR A 24 -3.20 8.35 6.05
N ALA A 25 -2.15 8.63 6.82
CA ALA A 25 -1.26 9.75 6.50
C ALA A 25 -0.49 9.46 5.22
N LEU A 26 -0.14 10.55 4.52
CA LEU A 26 0.61 10.42 3.28
C LEU A 26 1.95 9.70 3.50
N GLU A 27 2.56 9.96 4.65
CA GLU A 27 3.83 9.31 5.00
C GLU A 27 3.67 7.79 5.10
N GLU A 28 2.56 7.33 5.64
CA GLU A 28 2.30 5.90 5.75
C GLU A 28 2.05 5.29 4.38
N LEU A 29 1.32 6.00 3.54
CA LEU A 29 1.07 5.52 2.19
C LEU A 29 2.37 5.37 1.41
N ASP A 30 3.25 6.33 1.57
CA ASP A 30 4.55 6.31 0.91
C ASP A 30 5.37 5.11 1.39
N LYS A 31 5.30 4.83 2.67
CA LYS A 31 5.99 3.70 3.27
C LYS A 31 5.48 2.38 2.67
N TYR A 32 4.16 2.23 2.59
CA TYR A 32 3.57 1.01 2.03
C TYR A 32 3.88 0.90 0.55
N TRP A 33 3.92 2.02 -0.14
CA TRP A 33 4.25 2.04 -1.56
C TRP A 33 5.66 1.51 -1.80
N ASN A 34 6.59 1.93 -0.95
CA ASN A 34 7.97 1.45 -1.03
C ASN A 34 8.06 -0.04 -0.71
N GLU A 35 7.28 -0.50 0.26
CA GLU A 35 7.24 -1.92 0.60
C GLU A 35 6.72 -2.72 -0.60
N ALA A 36 5.70 -2.21 -1.26
CA ALA A 36 5.13 -2.88 -2.42
C ALA A 36 6.14 -2.99 -3.54
N LYS A 37 6.93 -1.94 -3.75
CA LYS A 37 7.98 -1.95 -4.76
C LYS A 37 8.96 -3.08 -4.52
N VAL A 38 9.41 -3.21 -3.28
CA VAL A 38 10.38 -4.25 -2.91
C VAL A 38 9.75 -5.63 -3.05
N THR A 39 8.51 -5.76 -2.61
CA THR A 39 7.80 -7.03 -2.66
C THR A 39 7.63 -7.54 -4.08
N PHE A 40 7.28 -6.65 -5.01
CA PHE A 40 7.00 -7.04 -6.38
C PHE A 40 8.20 -6.93 -7.31
N LEU A 41 9.32 -6.48 -6.80
CA LEU A 41 10.57 -6.47 -7.56
C LEU A 41 11.17 -7.87 -7.66
N MET A 42 10.81 -8.72 -6.74
CA MET A 42 11.24 -10.11 -6.74
C MET A 42 10.23 -10.98 -7.45
#